data_1ef0da45bff09fbaa00dcc3789bbba52
#
_entry.id   1ef0da45bff09fbaa00dcc3789bbba52
#
_cell.length_a   1.000
_cell.length_b   1.000
_cell.length_c   1.000
_cell.angle_alpha   90.00
_cell.angle_beta   90.00
_cell.angle_gamma   90.00
#
_symmetry.space_group_name_H-M   'P 1'
#
loop_
_entity.id
_entity.type
_entity.pdbx_description
1 polymer ?
#
loop_
_entity_poly.entity_id
_entity_poly.type
_entity_poly.pdbx_seq_one_letter_code
_entity_poly.pdbx_strand_id
1 'polypeptide(L)'
;KEGFHQAEFTNLGIKKVPIDDSYVKRYPKLLVGGIWAISDVEYDLPIEPKASPWQIAGLKPIQVANVNYDEFLVARSNFSTDEWIDVLMQSIGFNPEQFTRRAKLLSLIRLIPFCERNYNFIELGPKGTGKSHVYAEFSPHGMLISGSEVTTPKLFVSNSNGKIGLVGYWDCICFDEFAGKDKKVDKALVDIMKNYMANRTFSRGIEQLSAEASMVFMGNTQKSVAYMLKHSHFYEPLPDKYIDSAFLDRIHAFSPGWEVQPVRHDLFTSSYGFVVDYIAEVLKHLRTEDYTSLYKKEFEIISEVSTRDQTGFEKT
;
A
#
# COMPACT_ATOMS: atom_id res chain seq x y z
N LYS A 1 -14.51 -1.87 -24.74
CA LYS A 1 -14.74 -2.23 -26.15
C LYS A 1 -16.20 -2.04 -26.60
N GLU A 2 -17.13 -1.88 -25.66
CA GLU A 2 -18.58 -1.76 -25.93
C GLU A 2 -19.13 -0.35 -25.70
N GLY A 3 -18.29 0.60 -25.28
CA GLY A 3 -18.64 2.02 -25.19
C GLY A 3 -19.54 2.42 -24.03
N PHE A 4 -19.76 1.53 -23.04
CA PHE A 4 -20.53 1.83 -21.83
C PHE A 4 -19.90 1.19 -20.59
N HIS A 5 -20.20 1.78 -19.42
CA HIS A 5 -19.72 1.28 -18.13
C HIS A 5 -20.75 0.35 -17.47
N GLN A 6 -20.25 -0.64 -16.74
CA GLN A 6 -21.06 -1.56 -15.95
C GLN A 6 -20.54 -1.64 -14.53
N ALA A 7 -21.45 -1.71 -13.57
CA ALA A 7 -21.16 -1.90 -12.16
C ALA A 7 -21.44 -3.34 -11.72
N GLU A 8 -20.78 -3.75 -10.64
CA GLU A 8 -21.04 -4.99 -9.92
C GLU A 8 -21.27 -4.65 -8.43
N PHE A 9 -22.40 -5.09 -7.88
CA PHE A 9 -22.67 -5.02 -6.45
C PHE A 9 -22.18 -6.32 -5.81
N THR A 10 -20.95 -6.32 -5.31
CA THR A 10 -20.28 -7.52 -4.80
C THR A 10 -20.99 -8.14 -3.60
N ASN A 11 -21.52 -7.29 -2.70
CA ASN A 11 -22.27 -7.71 -1.53
C ASN A 11 -23.64 -8.35 -1.85
N LEU A 12 -24.22 -8.07 -3.01
CA LEU A 12 -25.48 -8.62 -3.48
C LEU A 12 -25.32 -9.69 -4.58
N GLY A 13 -24.09 -9.86 -5.08
CA GLY A 13 -23.82 -10.77 -6.20
C GLY A 13 -24.43 -10.33 -7.54
N ILE A 14 -24.86 -9.07 -7.66
CA ILE A 14 -25.50 -8.52 -8.86
C ILE A 14 -24.43 -7.99 -9.80
N LYS A 15 -24.41 -8.48 -11.03
CA LYS A 15 -23.37 -8.14 -12.04
C LYS A 15 -23.99 -7.46 -13.26
N LYS A 16 -23.12 -6.74 -13.99
CA LYS A 16 -23.45 -6.10 -15.29
C LYS A 16 -24.57 -5.06 -15.19
N VAL A 17 -24.66 -4.34 -14.09
CA VAL A 17 -25.63 -3.26 -13.93
C VAL A 17 -25.15 -2.06 -14.75
N PRO A 18 -25.94 -1.53 -15.70
CA PRO A 18 -25.56 -0.31 -16.40
C PRO A 18 -25.38 0.86 -15.44
N ILE A 19 -24.33 1.65 -15.65
CA ILE A 19 -24.07 2.87 -14.91
C ILE A 19 -23.87 4.01 -15.89
N ASP A 20 -24.50 5.13 -15.61
CA ASP A 20 -24.38 6.33 -16.44
C ASP A 20 -22.96 6.91 -16.37
N ASP A 21 -22.44 7.31 -17.52
CA ASP A 21 -21.07 7.85 -17.67
C ASP A 21 -20.83 9.11 -16.83
N SER A 22 -21.87 9.86 -16.50
CA SER A 22 -21.76 11.05 -15.63
C SER A 22 -21.25 10.71 -14.24
N TYR A 23 -21.66 9.56 -13.70
CA TYR A 23 -21.14 9.08 -12.40
C TYR A 23 -19.65 8.74 -12.49
N VAL A 24 -19.23 8.08 -13.55
CA VAL A 24 -17.81 7.73 -13.75
C VAL A 24 -16.95 8.98 -13.95
N LYS A 25 -17.45 9.96 -14.73
CA LYS A 25 -16.77 11.26 -14.91
C LYS A 25 -16.66 12.03 -13.60
N ARG A 26 -17.74 12.03 -12.80
CA ARG A 26 -17.78 12.72 -11.52
C ARG A 26 -16.96 12.03 -10.44
N TYR A 27 -16.89 10.70 -10.49
CA TYR A 27 -16.21 9.84 -9.50
C TYR A 27 -15.27 8.85 -10.21
N PRO A 28 -14.10 9.31 -10.71
CA PRO A 28 -13.17 8.45 -11.46
C PRO A 28 -12.71 7.20 -10.70
N LYS A 29 -12.75 7.23 -9.36
CA LYS A 29 -12.43 6.10 -8.49
C LYS A 29 -13.34 4.89 -8.68
N LEU A 30 -14.54 5.06 -9.23
CA LEU A 30 -15.41 3.93 -9.61
C LEU A 30 -14.74 2.94 -10.54
N LEU A 31 -13.73 3.38 -11.31
CA LEU A 31 -12.98 2.54 -12.24
C LEU A 31 -11.79 1.81 -11.58
N VAL A 32 -11.46 2.15 -10.33
CA VAL A 32 -10.25 1.68 -9.66
C VAL A 32 -10.63 0.90 -8.40
N GLY A 33 -11.00 -0.36 -8.54
CA GLY A 33 -11.19 -1.28 -7.41
C GLY A 33 -12.53 -1.21 -6.68
N GLY A 34 -13.45 -0.34 -7.08
CA GLY A 34 -14.75 -0.16 -6.45
C GLY A 34 -14.73 0.81 -5.26
N ILE A 35 -15.93 1.20 -4.83
CA ILE A 35 -16.14 2.11 -3.70
C ILE A 35 -17.35 1.67 -2.88
N TRP A 36 -17.40 2.09 -1.61
CA TRP A 36 -18.63 2.06 -0.83
C TRP A 36 -19.53 3.23 -1.23
N ALA A 37 -20.78 2.93 -1.53
CA ALA A 37 -21.76 3.92 -1.94
C ALA A 37 -23.16 3.56 -1.45
N ILE A 38 -23.99 4.58 -1.24
CA ILE A 38 -25.43 4.40 -1.15
C ILE A 38 -25.95 4.46 -2.58
N SER A 39 -26.64 3.41 -3.00
CA SER A 39 -27.18 3.30 -4.36
C SER A 39 -28.67 3.04 -4.32
N ASP A 40 -29.42 3.85 -5.06
CA ASP A 40 -30.80 3.58 -5.37
C ASP A 40 -30.83 2.68 -6.61
N VAL A 41 -31.38 1.49 -6.45
CA VAL A 41 -31.38 0.46 -7.50
C VAL A 41 -32.83 0.13 -7.85
N GLU A 42 -33.15 0.26 -9.13
CA GLU A 42 -34.45 -0.08 -9.68
C GLU A 42 -34.40 -1.42 -10.41
N TYR A 43 -35.50 -2.15 -10.32
CA TYR A 43 -35.67 -3.40 -11.03
C TYR A 43 -36.72 -3.25 -12.13
N ASP A 44 -36.30 -3.42 -13.38
CA ASP A 44 -37.16 -3.33 -14.53
C ASP A 44 -36.93 -4.53 -15.46
N LEU A 45 -38.01 -5.13 -15.98
CA LEU A 45 -37.88 -6.27 -16.86
C LEU A 45 -37.30 -5.82 -18.20
N PRO A 46 -36.09 -6.30 -18.58
CA PRO A 46 -35.48 -5.86 -19.83
C PRO A 46 -36.19 -6.36 -21.04
N ILE A 47 -36.30 -5.54 -22.07
CA ILE A 47 -36.83 -5.92 -23.37
C ILE A 47 -35.90 -6.95 -24.06
N GLU A 48 -34.58 -6.81 -23.83
CA GLU A 48 -33.59 -7.76 -24.33
C GLU A 48 -33.30 -8.87 -23.30
N PRO A 49 -33.39 -10.16 -23.66
CA PRO A 49 -33.24 -11.27 -22.72
C PRO A 49 -31.89 -11.38 -22.01
N LYS A 50 -30.86 -10.67 -22.50
CA LYS A 50 -29.50 -10.68 -21.96
C LYS A 50 -29.13 -9.40 -21.18
N ALA A 51 -29.97 -8.38 -21.18
CA ALA A 51 -29.76 -7.16 -20.46
C ALA A 51 -29.98 -7.37 -18.96
N SER A 52 -29.29 -6.56 -18.11
CA SER A 52 -29.53 -6.59 -16.69
C SER A 52 -30.91 -6.03 -16.38
N PRO A 53 -31.71 -6.67 -15.52
CA PRO A 53 -32.97 -6.11 -15.04
C PRO A 53 -32.77 -5.00 -14.01
N TRP A 54 -31.54 -4.81 -13.55
CA TRP A 54 -31.19 -3.82 -12.54
C TRP A 54 -30.64 -2.57 -13.19
N GLN A 55 -31.03 -1.41 -12.66
CA GLN A 55 -30.57 -0.09 -13.08
C GLN A 55 -30.19 0.73 -11.85
N ILE A 56 -29.18 1.59 -11.99
CA ILE A 56 -28.76 2.53 -10.93
C ILE A 56 -29.50 3.83 -11.16
N ALA A 57 -30.53 4.11 -10.35
CA ALA A 57 -31.28 5.35 -10.37
C ALA A 57 -30.55 6.49 -9.62
N GLY A 58 -29.80 6.14 -8.59
CA GLY A 58 -28.99 7.07 -7.81
C GLY A 58 -27.72 6.45 -7.26
N LEU A 59 -26.64 7.24 -7.21
CA LEU A 59 -25.36 6.81 -6.63
C LEU A 59 -24.76 7.95 -5.81
N LYS A 60 -24.61 7.71 -4.50
CA LYS A 60 -23.93 8.62 -3.57
C LYS A 60 -22.73 7.90 -2.93
N PRO A 61 -21.49 8.20 -3.36
CA PRO A 61 -20.31 7.66 -2.71
C PRO A 61 -20.28 8.05 -1.23
N ILE A 62 -19.90 7.07 -0.39
CA ILE A 62 -19.68 7.31 1.05
C ILE A 62 -18.22 7.70 1.27
N GLN A 63 -17.32 7.19 0.46
CA GLN A 63 -15.89 7.51 0.52
C GLN A 63 -15.64 8.94 0.08
N VAL A 64 -14.64 9.57 0.72
CA VAL A 64 -14.24 10.95 0.38
C VAL A 64 -13.73 11.00 -1.06
N ALA A 65 -14.41 11.78 -1.91
CA ALA A 65 -14.07 11.90 -3.32
C ALA A 65 -12.97 12.94 -3.59
N ASN A 66 -12.93 14.02 -2.80
CA ASN A 66 -11.99 15.12 -2.91
C ASN A 66 -11.55 15.61 -1.54
N VAL A 67 -10.25 15.93 -1.40
CA VAL A 67 -9.66 16.60 -0.24
C VAL A 67 -9.16 17.96 -0.70
N ASN A 68 -9.49 19.01 0.04
CA ASN A 68 -8.85 20.30 -0.15
C ASN A 68 -7.47 20.28 0.52
N TYR A 69 -6.43 20.08 -0.28
CA TYR A 69 -5.08 19.92 0.22
C TYR A 69 -4.52 21.23 0.83
N ASP A 70 -4.86 22.38 0.28
CA ASP A 70 -4.42 23.67 0.83
C ASP A 70 -5.03 23.91 2.22
N GLU A 71 -6.30 23.61 2.41
CA GLU A 71 -6.95 23.67 3.71
C GLU A 71 -6.33 22.70 4.71
N PHE A 72 -5.99 21.49 4.26
CA PHE A 72 -5.27 20.51 5.08
C PHE A 72 -3.91 21.04 5.54
N LEU A 73 -3.13 21.68 4.67
CA LEU A 73 -1.84 22.25 5.02
C LEU A 73 -1.98 23.39 6.05
N VAL A 74 -2.99 24.26 5.87
CA VAL A 74 -3.30 25.32 6.84
C VAL A 74 -3.69 24.71 8.18
N ALA A 75 -4.53 23.69 8.21
CA ALA A 75 -4.91 22.99 9.43
C ALA A 75 -3.69 22.31 10.08
N ARG A 76 -2.82 21.65 9.29
CA ARG A 76 -1.58 21.00 9.74
C ARG A 76 -0.64 22.00 10.46
N SER A 77 -0.56 23.24 10.01
CA SER A 77 0.32 24.25 10.59
C SER A 77 -0.03 24.63 12.04
N ASN A 78 -1.24 24.30 12.52
CA ASN A 78 -1.67 24.54 13.89
C ASN A 78 -1.14 23.46 14.88
N PHE A 79 -0.51 22.40 14.39
CA PHE A 79 0.01 21.32 15.22
C PHE A 79 1.55 21.38 15.25
N SER A 80 2.13 21.19 16.41
CA SER A 80 3.55 20.84 16.52
C SER A 80 3.82 19.47 15.88
N THR A 81 5.09 19.16 15.64
CA THR A 81 5.48 17.86 15.08
C THR A 81 5.04 16.68 15.96
N ASP A 82 5.20 16.80 17.28
CA ASP A 82 4.85 15.72 18.20
C ASP A 82 3.33 15.53 18.31
N GLU A 83 2.54 16.61 18.36
CA GLU A 83 1.07 16.53 18.29
C GLU A 83 0.61 15.90 16.99
N TRP A 84 1.27 16.22 15.87
CA TRP A 84 0.94 15.63 14.58
C TRP A 84 1.24 14.13 14.53
N ILE A 85 2.38 13.70 15.09
CA ILE A 85 2.71 12.28 15.25
C ILE A 85 1.60 11.59 16.05
N ASP A 86 1.10 12.20 17.12
CA ASP A 86 0.06 11.63 17.95
C ASP A 86 -1.29 11.52 17.22
N VAL A 87 -1.67 12.53 16.45
CA VAL A 87 -2.87 12.47 15.60
C VAL A 87 -2.76 11.36 14.54
N LEU A 88 -1.59 11.18 13.93
CA LEU A 88 -1.38 10.08 12.98
C LEU A 88 -1.43 8.71 13.66
N MET A 89 -0.87 8.57 14.87
CA MET A 89 -0.98 7.34 15.65
C MET A 89 -2.44 7.00 15.98
N GLN A 90 -3.22 7.99 16.38
CA GLN A 90 -4.66 7.82 16.63
C GLN A 90 -5.41 7.44 15.34
N SER A 91 -5.02 8.00 14.20
CA SER A 91 -5.63 7.69 12.90
C SER A 91 -5.40 6.25 12.45
N ILE A 92 -4.26 5.65 12.83
CA ILE A 92 -4.01 4.21 12.61
C ILE A 92 -4.52 3.31 13.74
N GLY A 93 -5.28 3.88 14.70
CA GLY A 93 -5.98 3.14 15.75
C GLY A 93 -5.22 2.98 17.06
N PHE A 94 -4.04 3.57 17.23
CA PHE A 94 -3.23 3.40 18.43
C PHE A 94 -3.31 4.59 19.39
N ASN A 95 -3.26 4.29 20.69
CA ASN A 95 -3.14 5.30 21.73
C ASN A 95 -1.70 5.79 21.86
N PRO A 96 -1.37 7.03 21.46
CA PRO A 96 0.01 7.53 21.44
C PRO A 96 0.68 7.55 22.81
N GLU A 97 -0.08 7.66 23.91
CA GLU A 97 0.47 7.69 25.27
C GLU A 97 1.14 6.37 25.68
N GLN A 98 0.80 5.27 25.02
CA GLN A 98 1.34 3.94 25.29
C GLN A 98 2.64 3.66 24.51
N PHE A 99 3.12 4.60 23.71
CA PHE A 99 4.27 4.42 22.83
C PHE A 99 5.37 5.43 23.12
N THR A 100 6.63 4.96 23.13
CA THR A 100 7.77 5.86 23.08
C THR A 100 7.83 6.57 21.72
N ARG A 101 8.52 7.72 21.64
CA ARG A 101 8.67 8.46 20.37
C ARG A 101 9.25 7.57 19.25
N ARG A 102 10.24 6.73 19.56
CA ARG A 102 10.81 5.77 18.59
C ARG A 102 9.76 4.76 18.11
N ALA A 103 8.96 4.22 19.01
CA ALA A 103 7.92 3.25 18.65
C ALA A 103 6.80 3.89 17.82
N LYS A 104 6.45 5.17 18.07
CA LYS A 104 5.53 5.93 17.21
C LYS A 104 6.10 6.06 15.80
N LEU A 105 7.36 6.48 15.66
CA LEU A 105 8.01 6.62 14.34
C LEU A 105 8.08 5.28 13.60
N LEU A 106 8.44 4.17 14.28
CA LEU A 106 8.43 2.83 13.69
C LEU A 106 7.03 2.37 13.24
N SER A 107 5.98 2.82 13.93
CA SER A 107 4.61 2.56 13.51
C SER A 107 4.20 3.40 12.29
N LEU A 108 4.65 4.66 12.23
CA LEU A 108 4.31 5.60 11.16
C LEU A 108 5.12 5.38 9.87
N ILE A 109 6.32 4.78 9.93
CA ILE A 109 7.10 4.43 8.73
C ILE A 109 6.31 3.50 7.80
N ARG A 110 5.35 2.74 8.34
CA ARG A 110 4.41 1.91 7.56
C ARG A 110 3.51 2.71 6.63
N LEU A 111 3.38 4.03 6.82
CA LEU A 111 2.58 4.91 5.98
C LEU A 111 3.35 5.43 4.76
N ILE A 112 4.68 5.42 4.79
CA ILE A 112 5.52 5.92 3.69
C ILE A 112 5.17 5.25 2.34
N PRO A 113 4.92 3.93 2.24
CA PRO A 113 4.54 3.31 0.97
C PRO A 113 3.27 3.89 0.34
N PHE A 114 2.42 4.57 1.10
CA PHE A 114 1.21 5.22 0.61
C PHE A 114 1.45 6.66 0.14
N CYS A 115 2.52 7.31 0.59
CA CYS A 115 2.83 8.70 0.24
C CYS A 115 4.09 8.85 -0.63
N GLU A 116 4.91 7.81 -0.79
CA GLU A 116 6.10 7.81 -1.64
C GLU A 116 5.96 6.80 -2.79
N ARG A 117 6.43 7.19 -3.99
CA ARG A 117 6.35 6.35 -5.20
C ARG A 117 7.45 5.31 -5.21
N ASN A 118 7.06 4.06 -5.59
CA ASN A 118 7.99 2.95 -5.68
C ASN A 118 8.90 2.84 -4.43
N TYR A 119 8.30 2.97 -3.26
CA TYR A 119 8.98 2.78 -1.99
C TYR A 119 8.98 1.31 -1.61
N ASN A 120 10.17 0.70 -1.61
CA ASN A 120 10.32 -0.72 -1.33
C ASN A 120 10.72 -0.90 0.13
N PHE A 121 9.86 -1.50 0.90
CA PHE A 121 9.95 -1.57 2.34
C PHE A 121 9.87 -3.01 2.82
N ILE A 122 10.69 -3.38 3.79
CA ILE A 122 10.63 -4.69 4.43
C ILE A 122 10.47 -4.54 5.94
N GLU A 123 9.55 -5.30 6.51
CA GLU A 123 9.36 -5.40 7.96
C GLU A 123 9.37 -6.86 8.39
N LEU A 124 10.39 -7.23 9.18
CA LEU A 124 10.51 -8.56 9.76
C LEU A 124 10.46 -8.46 11.29
N GLY A 125 9.63 -9.29 11.91
CA GLY A 125 9.48 -9.24 13.36
C GLY A 125 8.47 -10.26 13.88
N PRO A 126 8.21 -10.31 15.19
CA PRO A 126 7.29 -11.24 15.80
C PRO A 126 5.86 -11.08 15.29
N LYS A 127 5.04 -12.11 15.50
CA LYS A 127 3.61 -12.09 15.20
C LYS A 127 2.88 -11.10 16.12
N GLY A 128 1.74 -10.58 15.63
CA GLY A 128 0.81 -9.80 16.45
C GLY A 128 1.21 -8.35 16.69
N THR A 129 2.12 -7.76 15.89
CA THR A 129 2.54 -6.35 16.00
C THR A 129 1.72 -5.40 15.11
N GLY A 130 0.57 -5.82 14.59
CA GLY A 130 -0.33 -4.99 13.77
C GLY A 130 0.17 -4.70 12.35
N LYS A 131 1.19 -5.41 11.85
CA LYS A 131 1.74 -5.22 10.50
C LYS A 131 0.66 -5.26 9.42
N SER A 132 -0.04 -6.38 9.32
CA SER A 132 -1.03 -6.62 8.27
C SER A 132 -2.24 -5.68 8.36
N HIS A 133 -2.62 -5.28 9.59
CA HIS A 133 -3.77 -4.40 9.82
C HIS A 133 -3.62 -3.04 9.11
N VAL A 134 -2.46 -2.39 9.23
CA VAL A 134 -2.23 -1.08 8.59
C VAL A 134 -2.41 -1.17 7.08
N TYR A 135 -1.91 -2.24 6.44
CA TYR A 135 -1.98 -2.38 4.98
C TYR A 135 -3.33 -2.93 4.47
N ALA A 136 -4.09 -3.58 5.33
CA ALA A 136 -5.43 -4.06 4.98
C ALA A 136 -6.50 -2.99 5.13
N GLU A 137 -6.42 -2.16 6.18
CA GLU A 137 -7.54 -1.34 6.63
C GLU A 137 -7.29 0.17 6.50
N PHE A 138 -6.02 0.61 6.48
CA PHE A 138 -5.71 2.04 6.57
C PHE A 138 -5.95 2.79 5.25
N SER A 139 -5.84 2.17 4.10
CA SER A 139 -5.97 2.88 2.83
C SER A 139 -6.70 2.07 1.76
N PRO A 140 -7.70 2.65 1.10
CA PRO A 140 -8.35 2.04 -0.06
C PRO A 140 -7.42 1.96 -1.29
N HIS A 141 -6.22 2.53 -1.23
CA HIS A 141 -5.21 2.50 -2.29
C HIS A 141 -4.15 1.41 -2.08
N GLY A 142 -4.28 0.61 -1.00
CA GLY A 142 -3.41 -0.52 -0.70
C GLY A 142 -4.04 -1.86 -1.06
N MET A 143 -3.19 -2.82 -1.40
CA MET A 143 -3.59 -4.21 -1.64
C MET A 143 -2.72 -5.12 -0.79
N LEU A 144 -3.35 -5.83 0.14
CA LEU A 144 -2.70 -6.90 0.90
C LEU A 144 -2.83 -8.22 0.14
N ILE A 145 -1.72 -8.90 -0.06
CA ILE A 145 -1.66 -10.19 -0.74
C ILE A 145 -1.00 -11.19 0.18
N SER A 146 -1.60 -12.37 0.36
CA SER A 146 -0.91 -13.47 1.04
C SER A 146 0.29 -13.92 0.20
N GLY A 147 1.48 -13.84 0.81
CA GLY A 147 2.78 -13.78 0.11
C GLY A 147 3.28 -15.03 -0.58
N SER A 148 2.51 -16.13 -0.64
CA SER A 148 3.02 -17.38 -1.21
C SER A 148 2.57 -17.67 -2.65
N GLU A 149 1.62 -16.93 -3.20
CA GLU A 149 0.94 -17.32 -4.44
C GLU A 149 0.81 -16.22 -5.49
N VAL A 150 1.72 -15.27 -5.50
CA VAL A 150 1.71 -14.22 -6.51
C VAL A 150 2.41 -14.69 -7.77
N THR A 151 1.68 -14.72 -8.87
CA THR A 151 2.26 -15.02 -10.19
C THR A 151 2.64 -13.73 -10.91
N THR A 152 3.60 -13.81 -11.82
CA THR A 152 4.02 -12.67 -12.65
C THR A 152 2.85 -12.03 -13.41
N PRO A 153 1.90 -12.77 -14.02
CA PRO A 153 0.73 -12.17 -14.67
C PRO A 153 -0.19 -11.40 -13.72
N LYS A 154 -0.36 -11.90 -12.50
CA LYS A 154 -1.21 -11.23 -11.51
C LYS A 154 -0.59 -9.93 -11.02
N LEU A 155 0.74 -9.92 -10.82
CA LEU A 155 1.44 -8.76 -10.28
C LEU A 155 1.73 -7.69 -11.34
N PHE A 156 2.20 -8.08 -12.51
CA PHE A 156 2.72 -7.17 -13.56
C PHE A 156 1.83 -7.10 -14.79
N VAL A 157 1.88 -8.08 -15.66
CA VAL A 157 1.09 -8.10 -16.90
C VAL A 157 0.81 -9.54 -17.35
N SER A 158 -0.40 -9.75 -17.86
CA SER A 158 -0.80 -11.02 -18.45
C SER A 158 -0.53 -11.03 -19.95
N ASN A 159 0.31 -11.95 -20.43
CA ASN A 159 0.61 -12.10 -21.87
C ASN A 159 -0.59 -12.59 -22.69
N SER A 160 -1.54 -13.26 -22.05
CA SER A 160 -2.70 -13.82 -22.77
C SER A 160 -3.71 -12.77 -23.22
N ASN A 161 -3.82 -11.65 -22.51
CA ASN A 161 -4.81 -10.61 -22.77
C ASN A 161 -4.28 -9.17 -22.66
N GLY A 162 -2.97 -8.98 -22.41
CA GLY A 162 -2.33 -7.67 -22.28
C GLY A 162 -2.78 -6.85 -21.06
N LYS A 163 -3.56 -7.43 -20.13
CA LYS A 163 -4.01 -6.68 -18.95
C LYS A 163 -2.87 -6.45 -17.98
N ILE A 164 -2.74 -5.20 -17.55
CA ILE A 164 -1.81 -4.79 -16.49
C ILE A 164 -2.26 -5.45 -15.18
N GLY A 165 -1.31 -5.91 -14.38
CA GLY A 165 -1.53 -6.52 -13.08
C GLY A 165 -1.65 -5.50 -11.95
N LEU A 166 -1.52 -5.98 -10.71
CA LEU A 166 -1.77 -5.19 -9.49
C LEU A 166 -0.94 -3.89 -9.43
N VAL A 167 0.32 -3.91 -9.89
CA VAL A 167 1.20 -2.72 -9.86
C VAL A 167 0.67 -1.53 -10.65
N GLY A 168 -0.23 -1.74 -11.60
CA GLY A 168 -0.83 -0.67 -12.39
C GLY A 168 -2.10 -0.06 -11.78
N TYR A 169 -2.64 -0.65 -10.71
CA TYR A 169 -3.90 -0.21 -10.11
C TYR A 169 -3.76 0.29 -8.67
N TRP A 170 -2.77 -0.19 -7.94
CA TRP A 170 -2.61 0.07 -6.52
C TRP A 170 -1.40 0.96 -6.25
N ASP A 171 -1.52 1.86 -5.28
CA ASP A 171 -0.41 2.71 -4.85
C ASP A 171 0.58 1.94 -3.96
N CYS A 172 0.08 0.96 -3.21
CA CYS A 172 0.88 0.10 -2.35
C CYS A 172 0.44 -1.37 -2.49
N ILE A 173 1.39 -2.27 -2.70
CA ILE A 173 1.17 -3.71 -2.69
C ILE A 173 1.96 -4.31 -1.54
N CYS A 174 1.25 -4.90 -0.59
CA CYS A 174 1.85 -5.52 0.57
C CYS A 174 1.79 -7.04 0.45
N PHE A 175 2.94 -7.67 0.54
CA PHE A 175 3.11 -9.11 0.58
C PHE A 175 3.14 -9.56 2.04
N ASP A 176 2.01 -10.06 2.52
CA ASP A 176 1.92 -10.64 3.87
C ASP A 176 2.47 -12.06 3.88
N GLU A 177 2.94 -12.49 5.04
CA GLU A 177 3.57 -13.79 5.20
C GLU A 177 4.70 -14.05 4.19
N PHE A 178 5.45 -13.02 3.81
CA PHE A 178 6.52 -13.12 2.82
C PHE A 178 7.67 -14.02 3.29
N ALA A 179 7.88 -14.13 4.61
CA ALA A 179 8.85 -15.05 5.21
C ALA A 179 8.45 -16.51 5.09
N GLY A 180 9.43 -17.40 4.99
CA GLY A 180 9.28 -18.85 4.92
C GLY A 180 10.28 -19.47 3.96
N LYS A 181 11.36 -20.08 4.50
CA LYS A 181 12.46 -20.67 3.71
C LYS A 181 11.99 -21.73 2.72
N ASP A 182 10.96 -22.50 3.09
CA ASP A 182 10.46 -23.62 2.30
C ASP A 182 9.51 -23.19 1.17
N LYS A 183 9.22 -21.89 1.04
CA LYS A 183 8.33 -21.38 0.00
C LYS A 183 8.99 -21.48 -1.37
N LYS A 184 8.26 -22.06 -2.31
CA LYS A 184 8.67 -22.10 -3.71
C LYS A 184 8.50 -20.71 -4.33
N VAL A 185 9.59 -20.14 -4.77
CA VAL A 185 9.62 -18.81 -5.43
C VAL A 185 10.00 -18.98 -6.89
N ASP A 186 9.28 -18.31 -7.79
CA ASP A 186 9.65 -18.26 -9.20
C ASP A 186 10.80 -17.28 -9.40
N LYS A 187 11.90 -17.75 -9.97
CA LYS A 187 13.07 -16.90 -10.26
C LYS A 187 12.75 -15.78 -11.24
N ALA A 188 11.90 -16.05 -12.25
CA ALA A 188 11.51 -15.05 -13.22
C ALA A 188 10.71 -13.91 -12.58
N LEU A 189 9.87 -14.23 -11.59
CA LEU A 189 9.16 -13.21 -10.80
C LEU A 189 10.14 -12.32 -10.04
N VAL A 190 11.12 -12.90 -9.35
CA VAL A 190 12.14 -12.14 -8.59
C VAL A 190 12.92 -11.22 -9.53
N ASP A 191 13.31 -11.69 -10.70
CA ASP A 191 14.08 -10.89 -11.67
C ASP A 191 13.25 -9.71 -12.20
N ILE A 192 11.96 -9.90 -12.49
CA ILE A 192 11.08 -8.81 -12.90
C ILE A 192 10.85 -7.83 -11.74
N MET A 193 10.65 -8.33 -10.51
CA MET A 193 10.54 -7.47 -9.33
C MET A 193 11.79 -6.61 -9.13
N LYS A 194 12.99 -7.18 -9.24
CA LYS A 194 14.26 -6.43 -9.16
C LYS A 194 14.31 -5.29 -10.19
N ASN A 195 13.91 -5.56 -11.42
CA ASN A 195 13.89 -4.54 -12.46
C ASN A 195 12.87 -3.44 -12.17
N TYR A 196 11.66 -3.82 -11.77
CA TYR A 196 10.60 -2.88 -11.40
C TYR A 196 11.00 -2.00 -10.22
N MET A 197 11.53 -2.58 -9.15
CA MET A 197 11.97 -1.85 -7.95
C MET A 197 13.05 -0.81 -8.26
N ALA A 198 13.93 -1.10 -9.23
CA ALA A 198 14.99 -0.18 -9.64
C ALA A 198 14.50 0.92 -10.59
N ASN A 199 13.66 0.58 -11.57
CA ASN A 199 13.41 1.43 -12.73
C ASN A 199 11.94 1.87 -12.87
N ARG A 200 11.04 1.41 -12.00
CA ARG A 200 9.59 1.61 -12.10
C ARG A 200 8.98 1.04 -13.39
N THR A 201 9.72 0.22 -14.11
CA THR A 201 9.34 -0.36 -15.38
C THR A 201 9.37 -1.87 -15.34
N PHE A 202 8.51 -2.48 -16.10
CA PHE A 202 8.48 -3.92 -16.31
C PHE A 202 8.07 -4.24 -17.74
N SER A 203 8.55 -5.35 -18.25
CA SER A 203 8.10 -5.87 -19.54
C SER A 203 7.85 -7.36 -19.44
N ARG A 204 6.84 -7.79 -20.19
CA ARG A 204 6.57 -9.20 -20.40
C ARG A 204 6.05 -9.36 -21.82
N GLY A 205 6.98 -9.44 -22.77
CA GLY A 205 6.67 -9.44 -24.19
C GLY A 205 7.29 -8.23 -24.90
N ILE A 206 6.55 -7.55 -25.77
CA ILE A 206 7.05 -6.54 -26.69
C ILE A 206 7.06 -5.13 -26.07
N GLU A 207 6.11 -4.82 -25.19
CA GLU A 207 5.97 -3.47 -24.62
C GLU A 207 6.61 -3.36 -23.22
N GLN A 208 7.28 -2.24 -23.01
CA GLN A 208 7.74 -1.82 -21.70
C GLN A 208 6.66 -0.94 -21.07
N LEU A 209 6.19 -1.33 -19.89
CA LEU A 209 5.19 -0.64 -19.12
C LEU A 209 5.83 0.01 -17.89
N SER A 210 5.23 1.06 -17.37
CA SER A 210 5.64 1.73 -16.14
C SER A 210 4.52 1.73 -15.11
N ALA A 211 4.89 1.69 -13.83
CA ALA A 211 3.98 1.85 -12.71
C ALA A 211 4.73 2.44 -11.50
N GLU A 212 3.99 2.91 -10.50
CA GLU A 212 4.56 3.62 -9.37
C GLU A 212 4.23 2.97 -8.02
N ALA A 213 3.61 1.80 -8.04
CA ALA A 213 3.24 1.09 -6.81
C ALA A 213 4.46 0.82 -5.93
N SER A 214 4.33 1.10 -4.66
CA SER A 214 5.28 0.73 -3.62
C SER A 214 5.13 -0.75 -3.27
N MET A 215 6.22 -1.42 -2.94
CA MET A 215 6.21 -2.83 -2.55
C MET A 215 6.62 -2.98 -1.08
N VAL A 216 5.75 -3.62 -0.31
CA VAL A 216 5.98 -3.89 1.11
C VAL A 216 6.09 -5.40 1.33
N PHE A 217 7.13 -5.82 2.02
CA PHE A 217 7.39 -7.22 2.30
C PHE A 217 7.32 -7.46 3.80
N MET A 218 6.31 -8.20 4.26
CA MET A 218 6.15 -8.49 5.69
C MET A 218 6.38 -9.96 5.99
N GLY A 219 7.12 -10.20 7.06
CA GLY A 219 7.40 -11.57 7.49
C GLY A 219 7.54 -11.71 9.00
N ASN A 220 7.37 -12.95 9.46
CA ASN A 220 7.54 -13.27 10.85
C ASN A 220 8.91 -13.89 11.10
N THR A 221 9.60 -13.37 12.12
CA THR A 221 10.84 -13.98 12.64
C THR A 221 10.51 -15.08 13.62
N GLN A 222 11.21 -16.21 13.52
CA GLN A 222 11.06 -17.34 14.44
C GLN A 222 12.13 -17.35 15.53
N LYS A 223 13.23 -16.66 15.29
CA LYS A 223 14.40 -16.61 16.16
C LYS A 223 14.54 -15.25 16.84
N SER A 224 15.16 -15.24 18.00
CA SER A 224 15.47 -13.99 18.69
C SER A 224 16.53 -13.17 17.94
N VAL A 225 16.53 -11.86 18.15
CA VAL A 225 17.55 -10.96 17.59
C VAL A 225 18.96 -11.38 17.97
N ALA A 226 19.16 -11.73 19.24
CA ALA A 226 20.46 -12.21 19.74
C ALA A 226 20.94 -13.48 19.02
N TYR A 227 20.03 -14.41 18.72
CA TYR A 227 20.35 -15.59 17.94
C TYR A 227 20.74 -15.22 16.50
N MET A 228 19.95 -14.37 15.84
CA MET A 228 20.21 -13.96 14.45
C MET A 228 21.54 -13.23 14.31
N LEU A 229 21.87 -12.35 15.24
CA LEU A 229 23.17 -11.64 15.26
C LEU A 229 24.36 -12.58 15.41
N LYS A 230 24.20 -13.64 16.18
CA LYS A 230 25.30 -14.57 16.50
C LYS A 230 25.47 -15.69 15.46
N HIS A 231 24.37 -16.15 14.82
CA HIS A 231 24.35 -17.40 14.06
C HIS A 231 23.87 -17.24 12.61
N SER A 232 23.29 -16.11 12.24
CA SER A 232 22.73 -15.89 10.90
C SER A 232 22.70 -14.41 10.55
N HIS A 233 21.62 -13.93 9.96
CA HIS A 233 21.39 -12.53 9.60
C HIS A 233 19.88 -12.20 9.65
N PHE A 234 19.53 -10.92 9.62
CA PHE A 234 18.12 -10.48 9.76
C PHE A 234 17.21 -10.91 8.62
N TYR A 235 17.75 -11.18 7.45
CA TYR A 235 16.97 -11.68 6.29
C TYR A 235 16.82 -13.22 6.26
N GLU A 236 17.35 -13.93 7.26
CA GLU A 236 17.23 -15.38 7.34
C GLU A 236 15.82 -15.94 7.17
N PRO A 237 14.74 -15.27 7.64
CA PRO A 237 13.38 -15.76 7.46
C PRO A 237 12.88 -15.77 6.02
N LEU A 238 13.54 -15.05 5.10
CA LEU A 238 13.12 -14.98 3.70
C LEU A 238 13.43 -16.27 2.93
N PRO A 239 12.65 -16.60 1.90
CA PRO A 239 13.04 -17.61 0.93
C PRO A 239 14.39 -17.28 0.28
N ASP A 240 15.22 -18.30 0.06
CA ASP A 240 16.60 -18.13 -0.41
C ASP A 240 16.74 -17.27 -1.69
N LYS A 241 15.76 -17.35 -2.59
CA LYS A 241 15.79 -16.56 -3.85
C LYS A 241 15.63 -15.05 -3.64
N TYR A 242 15.12 -14.62 -2.48
CA TYR A 242 15.04 -13.21 -2.10
C TYR A 242 16.26 -12.76 -1.27
N ILE A 243 17.06 -13.70 -0.76
CA ILE A 243 18.36 -13.40 -0.14
C ILE A 243 19.41 -13.25 -1.25
N ASP A 244 19.12 -12.36 -2.16
CA ASP A 244 19.94 -11.97 -3.31
C ASP A 244 20.39 -10.53 -3.11
N SER A 245 21.69 -10.26 -3.20
CA SER A 245 22.23 -8.92 -2.95
C SER A 245 21.57 -7.86 -3.82
N ALA A 246 21.27 -8.20 -5.08
CA ALA A 246 20.61 -7.28 -6.00
C ALA A 246 19.14 -7.04 -5.65
N PHE A 247 18.44 -7.98 -5.02
CA PHE A 247 17.09 -7.76 -4.51
C PHE A 247 17.11 -6.90 -3.25
N LEU A 248 17.94 -7.25 -2.28
CA LEU A 248 18.06 -6.55 -1.00
C LEU A 248 18.51 -5.09 -1.17
N ASP A 249 19.42 -4.85 -2.10
CA ASP A 249 19.96 -3.54 -2.46
C ASP A 249 18.89 -2.57 -3.07
N ARG A 250 17.69 -3.07 -3.37
CA ARG A 250 16.54 -2.27 -3.85
C ARG A 250 15.49 -2.04 -2.77
N ILE A 251 15.72 -2.54 -1.58
CA ILE A 251 14.90 -2.23 -0.41
C ILE A 251 15.37 -0.88 0.15
N HIS A 252 14.47 0.10 0.19
CA HIS A 252 14.78 1.45 0.66
C HIS A 252 14.88 1.52 2.19
N ALA A 253 14.05 0.75 2.90
CA ALA A 253 14.13 0.68 4.36
C ALA A 253 13.78 -0.71 4.91
N PHE A 254 14.45 -1.06 6.00
CA PHE A 254 14.20 -2.22 6.82
C PHE A 254 13.65 -1.78 8.17
N SER A 255 12.44 -2.22 8.51
CA SER A 255 11.85 -1.98 9.83
C SER A 255 12.14 -3.16 10.77
N PRO A 256 12.73 -2.89 11.92
CA PRO A 256 12.96 -3.88 12.95
C PRO A 256 11.66 -4.18 13.71
N GLY A 257 10.78 -5.03 13.14
CA GLY A 257 9.48 -5.33 13.71
C GLY A 257 9.52 -5.93 15.13
N TRP A 258 10.69 -6.36 15.60
CA TRP A 258 10.90 -6.79 17.00
C TRP A 258 10.99 -5.62 17.99
N GLU A 259 11.14 -4.38 17.53
CA GLU A 259 11.06 -3.19 18.37
C GLU A 259 9.61 -2.69 18.53
N VAL A 260 8.68 -3.22 17.74
CA VAL A 260 7.27 -2.93 17.84
C VAL A 260 6.61 -3.89 18.83
N GLN A 261 5.87 -3.33 19.78
CA GLN A 261 5.18 -4.14 20.80
C GLN A 261 4.06 -4.98 20.16
N PRO A 262 3.86 -6.24 20.62
CA PRO A 262 2.67 -6.98 20.28
C PRO A 262 1.41 -6.20 20.67
N VAL A 263 0.43 -6.17 19.77
CA VAL A 263 -0.82 -5.45 19.96
C VAL A 263 -1.61 -6.06 21.12
N ARG A 264 -2.00 -5.22 22.08
CA ARG A 264 -2.85 -5.54 23.21
C ARG A 264 -4.01 -4.54 23.24
N HIS A 265 -5.06 -4.87 23.97
CA HIS A 265 -6.26 -4.05 24.01
C HIS A 265 -6.00 -2.62 24.53
N ASP A 266 -5.07 -2.46 25.45
CA ASP A 266 -4.67 -1.17 26.03
C ASP A 266 -3.93 -0.23 25.07
N LEU A 267 -3.44 -0.78 23.95
CA LEU A 267 -2.74 0.00 22.93
C LEU A 267 -3.69 0.68 21.92
N PHE A 268 -4.98 0.32 21.90
CA PHE A 268 -5.95 0.96 21.02
C PHE A 268 -6.40 2.31 21.58
N THR A 269 -6.60 3.27 20.67
CA THR A 269 -7.11 4.57 21.04
C THR A 269 -8.63 4.57 21.21
N SER A 270 -9.13 5.36 22.17
CA SER A 270 -10.53 5.78 22.25
C SER A 270 -10.71 7.24 21.83
N SER A 271 -9.64 7.91 21.43
CA SER A 271 -9.62 9.30 21.00
C SER A 271 -9.84 9.43 19.49
N TYR A 272 -9.96 10.66 19.04
CA TYR A 272 -10.22 10.98 17.63
C TYR A 272 -8.94 11.00 16.81
N GLY A 273 -9.00 10.41 15.62
CA GLY A 273 -8.03 10.53 14.54
C GLY A 273 -8.72 11.00 13.27
N PHE A 274 -7.99 11.05 12.18
CA PHE A 274 -8.57 11.31 10.86
C PHE A 274 -9.48 10.15 10.44
N VAL A 275 -10.52 10.47 9.70
CA VAL A 275 -11.24 9.47 8.90
C VAL A 275 -10.24 8.87 7.91
N VAL A 276 -10.17 7.55 7.90
CA VAL A 276 -9.16 6.80 7.15
C VAL A 276 -9.14 7.17 5.66
N ASP A 277 -10.32 7.28 5.03
CA ASP A 277 -10.42 7.67 3.62
C ASP A 277 -9.88 9.09 3.37
N TYR A 278 -10.08 10.01 4.31
CA TYR A 278 -9.58 11.39 4.19
C TYR A 278 -8.05 11.43 4.19
N ILE A 279 -7.43 10.82 5.19
CA ILE A 279 -5.98 10.82 5.29
C ILE A 279 -5.33 9.99 4.16
N ALA A 280 -5.98 8.93 3.70
CA ALA A 280 -5.50 8.17 2.55
C ALA A 280 -5.43 8.99 1.27
N GLU A 281 -6.40 9.89 1.02
CA GLU A 281 -6.34 10.82 -0.10
C GLU A 281 -5.23 11.85 0.03
N VAL A 282 -4.98 12.35 1.24
CA VAL A 282 -3.84 13.24 1.52
C VAL A 282 -2.52 12.50 1.21
N LEU A 283 -2.35 11.29 1.72
CA LEU A 283 -1.14 10.50 1.45
C LEU A 283 -0.96 10.22 -0.05
N LYS A 284 -2.05 9.92 -0.75
CA LYS A 284 -2.03 9.76 -2.21
C LYS A 284 -1.60 11.04 -2.92
N HIS A 285 -2.08 12.20 -2.48
CA HIS A 285 -1.66 13.50 -3.04
C HIS A 285 -0.16 13.73 -2.84
N LEU A 286 0.39 13.39 -1.66
CA LEU A 286 1.81 13.51 -1.37
C LEU A 286 2.70 12.74 -2.36
N ARG A 287 2.20 11.69 -2.99
CA ARG A 287 2.93 10.96 -4.05
C ARG A 287 3.24 11.84 -5.27
N THR A 288 2.57 12.95 -5.46
CA THR A 288 2.83 13.90 -6.56
C THR A 288 3.92 14.91 -6.21
N GLU A 289 4.26 15.04 -4.93
CA GLU A 289 5.26 15.96 -4.42
C GLU A 289 6.65 15.30 -4.34
N ASP A 290 7.69 16.13 -4.29
CA ASP A 290 9.08 15.68 -4.12
C ASP A 290 9.67 16.28 -2.84
N TYR A 291 9.87 15.44 -1.84
CA TYR A 291 10.45 15.81 -0.55
C TYR A 291 11.87 15.27 -0.35
N THR A 292 12.45 14.60 -1.34
CA THR A 292 13.75 13.91 -1.24
C THR A 292 14.93 14.80 -0.86
N SER A 293 14.80 16.11 -1.00
CA SER A 293 15.85 17.07 -0.65
C SER A 293 15.68 17.73 0.71
N LEU A 294 14.56 17.51 1.44
CA LEU A 294 14.26 18.23 2.68
C LEU A 294 15.26 17.98 3.80
N TYR A 295 15.78 16.76 3.90
CA TYR A 295 16.75 16.39 4.92
C TYR A 295 18.01 17.27 4.92
N LYS A 296 18.41 17.81 3.75
CA LYS A 296 19.59 18.67 3.59
C LYS A 296 19.55 19.96 4.41
N LYS A 297 18.36 20.34 4.90
CA LYS A 297 18.16 21.49 5.78
C LYS A 297 18.51 21.16 7.24
N GLU A 298 18.41 19.90 7.63
CA GLU A 298 18.52 19.45 9.01
C GLU A 298 19.85 18.72 9.29
N PHE A 299 20.39 18.00 8.30
CA PHE A 299 21.62 17.21 8.45
C PHE A 299 22.29 16.90 7.11
N GLU A 300 23.58 16.56 7.20
CA GLU A 300 24.44 16.20 6.08
C GLU A 300 24.93 14.75 6.23
N ILE A 301 25.00 14.05 5.11
CA ILE A 301 25.57 12.70 5.07
C ILE A 301 27.10 12.84 5.00
N ILE A 302 27.79 12.45 6.07
CA ILE A 302 29.24 12.61 6.24
C ILE A 302 30.09 11.40 5.80
N SER A 303 29.44 10.32 5.35
CA SER A 303 30.12 9.10 4.89
C SER A 303 29.84 8.83 3.42
N GLU A 304 30.77 8.11 2.77
CA GLU A 304 30.52 7.58 1.43
C GLU A 304 29.40 6.53 1.51
N VAL A 305 28.29 6.80 0.84
CA VAL A 305 27.16 5.89 0.70
C VAL A 305 26.95 5.58 -0.78
N SER A 306 26.47 4.39 -1.09
CA SER A 306 26.13 4.07 -2.48
C SER A 306 24.96 4.94 -2.94
N THR A 307 24.82 5.14 -4.26
CA THR A 307 23.66 5.88 -4.83
C THR A 307 22.32 5.28 -4.40
N ARG A 308 22.26 3.98 -4.17
CA ARG A 308 21.05 3.29 -3.73
C ARG A 308 20.74 3.50 -2.27
N ASP A 309 21.75 3.46 -1.40
CA ASP A 309 21.60 3.79 0.01
C ASP A 309 21.13 5.24 0.17
N GLN A 310 21.72 6.15 -0.63
CA GLN A 310 21.28 7.54 -0.67
C GLN A 310 19.82 7.66 -1.10
N THR A 311 19.39 6.95 -2.15
CA THR A 311 17.98 6.93 -2.57
C THR A 311 17.07 6.38 -1.48
N GLY A 312 17.47 5.31 -0.79
CA GLY A 312 16.72 4.75 0.34
C GLY A 312 16.54 5.76 1.47
N PHE A 313 17.60 6.46 1.80
CA PHE A 313 17.60 7.51 2.81
C PHE A 313 16.71 8.72 2.42
N GLU A 314 16.83 9.20 1.19
CA GLU A 314 16.06 10.34 0.68
C GLU A 314 14.55 10.07 0.63
N LYS A 315 14.15 8.82 0.46
CA LYS A 315 12.74 8.40 0.40
C LYS A 315 12.13 8.07 1.76
N THR A 316 12.95 7.84 2.78
CA THR A 316 12.51 7.47 4.13
C THR A 316 12.39 8.69 5.04
#